data_5a14898f12fc039742f94defd0e8ce36
#
_entry.id   5a14898f12fc039742f94defd0e8ce36
#
_cell.length_a   1.000
_cell.length_b   1.000
_cell.length_c   1.000
_cell.angle_alpha   90.00
_cell.angle_beta   90.00
_cell.angle_gamma   90.00
#
_symmetry.space_group_name_H-M   'P 1'
#
loop_
_entity.id
_entity.type
_entity.pdbx_description
1 polymer ?
#
loop_
_entity_poly.entity_id
_entity_poly.type
_entity_poly.pdbx_seq_one_letter_code
_entity_poly.pdbx_strand_id
1 'polypeptide(L)'
;LTANKPDTLTVSGLSGDKVYYVRVRSYTNVNGKVYYGAWSDIKSIKTANNDITKATVSGISTKAFTGKNITQSITVKYNGKTLKNGTDYTVSYSNNKNVGTSNVYVYGKGNYSGSLSAKFDIVPAKQQIQKLETKYKGFYIDWAQKGSATGYDVEYSVNANMSGAVSKHLTANKPDTLTVSGLSGDK
;
A
#
# COMPACT_ATOMS: atom_id res chain seq x y z
N LEU A 1 20.04 3.25 40.07
CA LEU A 1 20.12 4.68 40.36
C LEU A 1 21.22 4.90 41.40
N THR A 2 22.29 5.61 41.06
CA THR A 2 23.34 6.00 41.99
C THR A 2 22.87 7.19 42.84
N ALA A 3 23.38 7.28 44.08
CA ALA A 3 23.06 8.35 45.00
C ALA A 3 23.19 9.74 44.31
N ASN A 4 22.17 10.57 44.43
CA ASN A 4 22.09 11.96 43.97
C ASN A 4 21.88 12.28 42.50
N LYS A 5 21.49 11.34 41.61
CA LYS A 5 20.88 11.65 40.28
C LYS A 5 20.62 10.35 39.51
N PRO A 6 19.55 10.25 38.73
CA PRO A 6 18.45 11.22 38.60
C PRO A 6 17.30 10.92 39.59
N ASP A 7 16.56 11.93 39.94
CA ASP A 7 15.26 11.82 40.63
C ASP A 7 14.11 11.40 39.66
N THR A 8 14.47 11.07 38.44
CA THR A 8 13.54 10.63 37.37
C THR A 8 13.97 9.30 36.75
N LEU A 9 13.00 8.50 36.38
CA LEU A 9 13.18 7.24 35.62
C LEU A 9 12.17 7.17 34.49
N THR A 10 12.65 6.95 33.26
CA THR A 10 11.79 6.62 32.12
C THR A 10 11.79 5.10 31.90
N VAL A 11 10.61 4.51 31.93
CA VAL A 11 10.40 3.09 31.60
C VAL A 11 9.84 2.99 30.19
N SER A 12 10.49 2.21 29.34
CA SER A 12 10.11 1.98 27.94
C SER A 12 9.89 0.50 27.63
N GLY A 13 9.33 0.19 26.45
CA GLY A 13 9.06 -1.20 26.05
C GLY A 13 7.82 -1.83 26.65
N LEU A 14 7.00 -1.04 27.34
CA LEU A 14 5.73 -1.50 27.90
C LEU A 14 4.67 -1.70 26.80
N SER A 15 3.71 -2.60 27.04
CA SER A 15 2.53 -2.75 26.18
C SER A 15 1.66 -1.49 26.22
N GLY A 16 1.13 -1.09 25.06
CA GLY A 16 0.16 0.00 24.96
C GLY A 16 -1.19 -0.38 25.53
N ASP A 17 -1.99 0.64 25.88
CA ASP A 17 -3.36 0.53 26.40
C ASP A 17 -3.46 -0.34 27.67
N LYS A 18 -2.40 -0.39 28.48
CA LYS A 18 -2.33 -1.13 29.74
C LYS A 18 -2.19 -0.18 30.92
N VAL A 19 -2.84 -0.53 32.03
CA VAL A 19 -2.65 0.17 33.31
C VAL A 19 -1.47 -0.50 34.04
N TYR A 20 -0.51 0.32 34.43
CA TYR A 20 0.62 -0.07 35.27
C TYR A 20 0.53 0.64 36.60
N TYR A 21 0.89 -0.06 37.67
CA TYR A 21 0.93 0.46 39.03
C TYR A 21 2.37 0.65 39.44
N VAL A 22 2.68 1.79 40.04
CA VAL A 22 4.07 2.19 40.37
C VAL A 22 4.12 2.64 41.81
N ARG A 23 5.18 2.24 42.52
CA ARG A 23 5.58 2.75 43.82
C ARG A 23 7.09 2.87 43.90
N VAL A 24 7.62 3.71 44.74
CA VAL A 24 9.07 3.93 44.95
C VAL A 24 9.40 3.90 46.43
N ARG A 25 10.60 3.47 46.76
CA ARG A 25 11.18 3.60 48.12
C ARG A 25 12.64 4.00 48.01
N SER A 26 13.14 4.67 49.02
CA SER A 26 14.58 4.93 49.19
C SER A 26 15.29 3.73 49.79
N TYR A 27 16.60 3.66 49.60
CA TYR A 27 17.47 2.78 50.36
C TYR A 27 18.81 3.48 50.60
N THR A 28 19.52 3.03 51.65
CA THR A 28 20.89 3.45 51.97
C THR A 28 21.70 2.21 52.28
N ASN A 29 22.92 2.16 51.70
CA ASN A 29 23.88 1.11 52.02
C ASN A 29 24.90 1.65 53.00
N VAL A 30 25.02 1.00 54.17
CA VAL A 30 26.00 1.33 55.19
C VAL A 30 26.85 0.07 55.41
N ASN A 31 28.12 0.14 55.09
CA ASN A 31 29.09 -0.96 55.26
C ASN A 31 28.61 -2.32 54.72
N GLY A 32 27.99 -2.30 53.50
CA GLY A 32 27.51 -3.50 52.84
C GLY A 32 26.10 -3.95 53.22
N LYS A 33 25.53 -3.36 54.27
CA LYS A 33 24.15 -3.62 54.71
C LYS A 33 23.17 -2.58 54.11
N VAL A 34 22.10 -3.05 53.45
CA VAL A 34 21.09 -2.19 52.83
C VAL A 34 19.92 -1.96 53.81
N TYR A 35 19.57 -0.70 54.05
CA TYR A 35 18.41 -0.25 54.83
C TYR A 35 17.41 0.38 53.87
N TYR A 36 16.17 0.00 53.97
CA TYR A 36 15.06 0.49 53.13
C TYR A 36 14.14 1.41 53.88
N GLY A 37 13.76 2.50 53.19
CA GLY A 37 12.61 3.32 53.63
C GLY A 37 11.27 2.61 53.35
N ALA A 38 10.20 3.19 53.84
CA ALA A 38 8.85 2.75 53.50
C ALA A 38 8.54 2.97 52.00
N TRP A 39 7.65 2.16 51.45
CA TRP A 39 7.15 2.38 50.11
C TRP A 39 6.26 3.62 50.05
N SER A 40 6.31 4.36 48.98
CA SER A 40 5.30 5.40 48.66
C SER A 40 3.95 4.76 48.44
N ASP A 41 2.90 5.62 48.43
CA ASP A 41 1.59 5.23 47.92
C ASP A 41 1.72 4.72 46.47
N ILE A 42 0.83 3.79 46.10
CA ILE A 42 0.73 3.26 44.76
C ILE A 42 0.06 4.32 43.86
N LYS A 43 0.69 4.65 42.76
CA LYS A 43 0.08 5.44 41.67
C LYS A 43 -0.12 4.53 40.43
N SER A 44 -1.09 4.86 39.61
CA SER A 44 -1.34 4.15 38.35
C SER A 44 -1.21 5.08 37.16
N ILE A 45 -0.79 4.52 36.01
CA ILE A 45 -0.72 5.21 34.73
C ILE A 45 -1.15 4.23 33.64
N LYS A 46 -1.95 4.70 32.70
CA LYS A 46 -2.30 3.96 31.48
C LYS A 46 -1.33 4.34 30.36
N THR A 47 -0.69 3.34 29.78
CA THR A 47 0.20 3.55 28.64
C THR A 47 -0.61 3.87 27.38
N ALA A 48 -0.08 4.73 26.51
CA ALA A 48 -0.66 5.00 25.19
C ALA A 48 -0.28 3.91 24.17
N ASN A 49 -1.13 3.71 23.17
CA ASN A 49 -0.79 2.91 22.00
C ASN A 49 0.18 3.67 21.08
N ASN A 50 0.93 2.92 20.27
CA ASN A 50 1.71 3.50 19.17
C ASN A 50 0.75 4.03 18.10
N ASP A 51 1.02 5.21 17.57
CA ASP A 51 0.23 5.83 16.52
C ASP A 51 0.62 5.25 15.16
N ILE A 52 -0.26 4.40 14.57
CA ILE A 52 0.02 3.73 13.28
C ILE A 52 0.10 4.71 12.11
N THR A 53 -0.36 5.96 12.25
CA THR A 53 -0.23 6.97 11.20
C THR A 53 1.23 7.28 10.86
N LYS A 54 2.16 6.97 11.78
CA LYS A 54 3.62 7.10 11.61
C LYS A 54 4.25 5.89 10.92
N ALA A 55 3.48 4.85 10.59
CA ALA A 55 3.97 3.68 9.87
C ALA A 55 4.09 3.96 8.38
N THR A 56 4.93 3.19 7.71
CA THR A 56 5.05 3.17 6.25
C THR A 56 4.36 1.94 5.68
N VAL A 57 3.71 2.10 4.52
CA VAL A 57 3.09 1.01 3.76
C VAL A 57 3.82 0.84 2.44
N SER A 58 4.15 -0.39 2.09
CA SER A 58 4.79 -0.76 0.81
C SER A 58 4.14 -2.01 0.21
N GLY A 59 4.53 -2.38 -1.03
CA GLY A 59 3.94 -3.52 -1.73
C GLY A 59 2.65 -3.16 -2.48
N ILE A 60 2.38 -1.86 -2.66
CA ILE A 60 1.23 -1.35 -3.42
C ILE A 60 1.69 -1.03 -4.85
N SER A 61 0.94 -1.48 -5.84
CA SER A 61 1.22 -1.25 -7.27
C SER A 61 -0.07 -1.20 -8.09
N THR A 62 -0.03 -0.55 -9.23
CA THR A 62 -1.10 -0.59 -10.24
C THR A 62 -1.46 -2.02 -10.61
N LYS A 63 -2.74 -2.32 -10.78
CA LYS A 63 -3.28 -3.64 -11.13
C LYS A 63 -4.14 -3.57 -12.37
N ALA A 64 -4.12 -4.65 -13.15
CA ALA A 64 -5.04 -4.80 -14.27
C ALA A 64 -6.45 -5.16 -13.76
N PHE A 65 -7.46 -4.63 -14.41
CA PHE A 65 -8.86 -4.97 -14.16
C PHE A 65 -9.13 -6.47 -14.35
N THR A 66 -9.82 -7.06 -13.39
CA THR A 66 -10.15 -8.50 -13.39
C THR A 66 -11.65 -8.77 -13.31
N GLY A 67 -12.48 -7.75 -13.09
CA GLY A 67 -13.91 -7.87 -12.78
C GLY A 67 -14.22 -8.35 -11.36
N LYS A 68 -13.20 -8.65 -10.57
CA LYS A 68 -13.30 -9.09 -9.17
C LYS A 68 -12.64 -8.08 -8.24
N ASN A 69 -12.95 -8.15 -6.94
CA ASN A 69 -12.25 -7.34 -5.95
C ASN A 69 -10.75 -7.67 -5.95
N ILE A 70 -9.92 -6.63 -6.00
CA ILE A 70 -8.46 -6.73 -6.03
C ILE A 70 -7.93 -6.35 -4.66
N THR A 71 -7.11 -7.24 -4.08
CA THR A 71 -6.35 -6.99 -2.86
C THR A 71 -4.86 -7.10 -3.16
N GLN A 72 -4.01 -6.55 -2.28
CA GLN A 72 -2.56 -6.58 -2.45
C GLN A 72 -1.89 -7.06 -1.17
N SER A 73 -0.78 -7.78 -1.31
CA SER A 73 0.08 -8.12 -0.18
C SER A 73 0.90 -6.89 0.18
N ILE A 74 0.52 -6.22 1.26
CA ILE A 74 1.21 -5.03 1.75
C ILE A 74 2.15 -5.38 2.90
N THR A 75 3.20 -4.58 3.04
CA THR A 75 4.08 -4.59 4.21
C THR A 75 3.92 -3.28 4.95
N VAL A 76 3.63 -3.35 6.24
CA VAL A 76 3.51 -2.19 7.13
C VAL A 76 4.71 -2.20 8.09
N LYS A 77 5.45 -1.07 8.17
CA LYS A 77 6.60 -0.93 9.09
C LYS A 77 6.40 0.29 9.99
N TYR A 78 6.69 0.12 11.26
CA TYR A 78 6.69 1.17 12.28
C TYR A 78 8.06 1.21 12.96
N ASN A 79 8.74 2.35 12.92
CA ASN A 79 10.11 2.51 13.43
C ASN A 79 11.06 1.37 12.98
N GLY A 80 11.01 1.01 11.68
CA GLY A 80 11.82 -0.06 11.09
C GLY A 80 11.32 -1.49 11.34
N LYS A 81 10.47 -1.72 12.33
CA LYS A 81 9.88 -3.03 12.63
C LYS A 81 8.72 -3.34 11.69
N THR A 82 8.73 -4.53 11.08
CA THR A 82 7.58 -5.04 10.32
C THR A 82 6.46 -5.47 11.26
N LEU A 83 5.26 -4.94 11.01
CA LEU A 83 4.05 -5.24 11.77
C LEU A 83 3.34 -6.47 11.20
N LYS A 84 2.59 -7.19 12.06
CA LYS A 84 1.87 -8.40 11.71
C LYS A 84 0.39 -8.11 11.49
N ASN A 85 -0.12 -8.41 10.27
CA ASN A 85 -1.54 -8.32 9.96
C ASN A 85 -2.36 -9.29 10.85
N GLY A 86 -3.51 -8.82 11.31
CA GLY A 86 -4.38 -9.53 12.25
C GLY A 86 -4.00 -9.36 13.72
N THR A 87 -2.73 -9.04 14.03
CA THR A 87 -2.22 -8.81 15.39
C THR A 87 -2.00 -7.32 15.67
N ASP A 88 -1.17 -6.66 14.84
CA ASP A 88 -0.75 -5.27 15.02
C ASP A 88 -1.62 -4.31 14.19
N TYR A 89 -2.24 -4.80 13.13
CA TYR A 89 -3.14 -4.03 12.28
C TYR A 89 -4.13 -4.92 11.53
N THR A 90 -5.14 -4.30 10.94
CA THR A 90 -6.04 -4.91 9.95
C THR A 90 -6.08 -4.08 8.67
N VAL A 91 -6.50 -4.69 7.55
CA VAL A 91 -6.55 -4.03 6.24
C VAL A 91 -7.96 -4.09 5.67
N SER A 92 -8.42 -3.00 5.09
CA SER A 92 -9.62 -2.98 4.25
C SER A 92 -9.36 -2.23 2.94
N TYR A 93 -10.26 -2.38 1.99
CA TYR A 93 -10.16 -1.78 0.66
C TYR A 93 -11.47 -1.10 0.30
N SER A 94 -11.41 -0.04 -0.50
CA SER A 94 -12.58 0.53 -1.18
C SER A 94 -12.28 0.81 -2.64
N ASN A 95 -13.33 0.81 -3.47
CA ASN A 95 -13.26 1.01 -4.93
C ASN A 95 -12.30 0.03 -5.65
N ASN A 96 -12.08 -1.15 -5.08
CA ASN A 96 -11.05 -2.09 -5.51
C ASN A 96 -11.56 -3.15 -6.52
N LYS A 97 -12.64 -2.85 -7.26
CA LYS A 97 -13.21 -3.73 -8.27
C LYS A 97 -13.16 -3.17 -9.68
N ASN A 98 -13.45 -1.88 -9.84
CA ASN A 98 -13.57 -1.22 -11.14
C ASN A 98 -12.29 -0.47 -11.50
N VAL A 99 -12.11 -0.15 -12.78
CA VAL A 99 -11.05 0.75 -13.27
C VAL A 99 -11.17 2.10 -12.57
N GLY A 100 -10.03 2.65 -12.15
CA GLY A 100 -9.93 3.90 -11.41
C GLY A 100 -9.07 3.74 -10.15
N THR A 101 -9.06 4.78 -9.32
CA THR A 101 -8.28 4.80 -8.10
C THR A 101 -8.98 4.08 -6.94
N SER A 102 -8.28 3.12 -6.36
CA SER A 102 -8.67 2.31 -5.21
C SER A 102 -7.94 2.76 -3.96
N ASN A 103 -8.54 2.52 -2.79
CA ASN A 103 -7.92 2.84 -1.51
C ASN A 103 -7.64 1.57 -0.71
N VAL A 104 -6.51 1.59 0.00
CA VAL A 104 -6.12 0.62 1.02
C VAL A 104 -6.14 1.34 2.36
N TYR A 105 -6.85 0.82 3.34
CA TYR A 105 -6.90 1.36 4.71
C TYR A 105 -6.23 0.37 5.65
N VAL A 106 -5.36 0.88 6.50
CA VAL A 106 -4.67 0.13 7.54
C VAL A 106 -5.12 0.68 8.88
N TYR A 107 -5.71 -0.15 9.71
CA TYR A 107 -6.21 0.20 11.05
C TYR A 107 -5.33 -0.45 12.10
N GLY A 108 -4.83 0.34 13.04
CA GLY A 108 -4.05 -0.16 14.17
C GLY A 108 -4.86 -1.10 15.05
N LYS A 109 -4.19 -2.13 15.59
CA LYS A 109 -4.74 -3.14 16.48
C LYS A 109 -3.72 -3.50 17.56
N GLY A 110 -4.16 -4.02 18.69
CA GLY A 110 -3.28 -4.41 19.81
C GLY A 110 -2.54 -3.22 20.39
N ASN A 111 -1.21 -3.16 20.20
CA ASN A 111 -0.36 -2.07 20.69
C ASN A 111 -0.35 -0.83 19.77
N TYR A 112 -1.18 -0.80 18.74
CA TYR A 112 -1.27 0.28 17.76
C TYR A 112 -2.68 0.82 17.68
N SER A 113 -2.83 2.12 17.47
CA SER A 113 -4.11 2.82 17.31
C SER A 113 -4.05 3.78 16.12
N GLY A 114 -5.21 4.29 15.71
CA GLY A 114 -5.35 5.15 14.54
C GLY A 114 -5.45 4.37 13.23
N SER A 115 -5.40 5.10 12.13
CA SER A 115 -5.46 4.52 10.78
C SER A 115 -4.67 5.35 9.79
N LEU A 116 -4.18 4.71 8.73
CA LEU A 116 -3.57 5.36 7.58
C LEU A 116 -4.12 4.74 6.29
N SER A 117 -3.98 5.45 5.18
CA SER A 117 -4.44 4.98 3.88
C SER A 117 -3.36 5.17 2.81
N ALA A 118 -3.45 4.33 1.78
CA ALA A 118 -2.67 4.44 0.56
C ALA A 118 -3.58 4.17 -0.65
N LYS A 119 -3.10 4.51 -1.85
CA LYS A 119 -3.88 4.38 -3.09
C LYS A 119 -3.15 3.52 -4.11
N PHE A 120 -3.92 2.89 -4.99
CA PHE A 120 -3.41 2.25 -6.20
C PHE A 120 -4.45 2.38 -7.31
N ASP A 121 -3.98 2.31 -8.56
CA ASP A 121 -4.87 2.37 -9.69
C ASP A 121 -5.17 0.97 -10.23
N ILE A 122 -6.42 0.77 -10.64
CA ILE A 122 -6.85 -0.36 -11.45
C ILE A 122 -7.00 0.19 -12.88
N VAL A 123 -6.23 -0.37 -13.79
CA VAL A 123 -6.20 0.02 -15.21
C VAL A 123 -6.87 -1.05 -16.09
N PRO A 124 -7.33 -0.73 -17.30
CA PRO A 124 -7.85 -1.72 -18.22
C PRO A 124 -6.84 -2.86 -18.42
N ALA A 125 -7.34 -4.08 -18.60
CA ALA A 125 -6.47 -5.24 -18.85
C ALA A 125 -5.76 -5.11 -20.21
N LYS A 126 -4.53 -5.65 -20.28
CA LYS A 126 -3.75 -5.69 -21.53
C LYS A 126 -4.58 -6.29 -22.66
N GLN A 127 -4.57 -5.63 -23.81
CA GLN A 127 -5.19 -6.10 -25.04
C GLN A 127 -4.37 -7.18 -25.71
N GLN A 128 -5.04 -7.97 -26.52
CA GLN A 128 -4.45 -8.96 -27.40
C GLN A 128 -5.01 -8.76 -28.81
N ILE A 129 -4.12 -8.70 -29.79
CA ILE A 129 -4.50 -8.74 -31.22
C ILE A 129 -4.99 -10.15 -31.49
N GLN A 130 -6.24 -10.27 -31.94
CA GLN A 130 -6.86 -11.55 -32.30
C GLN A 130 -6.63 -11.89 -33.76
N LYS A 131 -6.63 -10.85 -34.62
CA LYS A 131 -6.45 -11.00 -36.07
C LYS A 131 -5.66 -9.83 -36.64
N LEU A 132 -4.77 -10.14 -37.54
CA LEU A 132 -4.03 -9.18 -38.35
C LEU A 132 -4.00 -9.70 -39.78
N GLU A 133 -4.53 -8.95 -40.72
CA GLU A 133 -4.63 -9.35 -42.14
C GLU A 133 -4.04 -8.30 -43.06
N THR A 134 -3.30 -8.75 -44.05
CA THR A 134 -2.81 -7.89 -45.12
C THR A 134 -3.96 -7.37 -45.99
N LYS A 135 -3.93 -6.08 -46.31
CA LYS A 135 -4.79 -5.42 -47.32
C LYS A 135 -3.92 -4.68 -48.30
N TYR A 136 -4.47 -4.37 -49.48
CA TYR A 136 -3.74 -3.56 -50.47
C TYR A 136 -3.35 -2.21 -49.83
N LYS A 137 -2.05 -1.93 -49.78
CA LYS A 137 -1.48 -0.74 -49.15
C LYS A 137 -2.06 -0.47 -47.76
N GLY A 138 -2.17 -1.54 -46.91
CA GLY A 138 -2.73 -1.42 -45.60
C GLY A 138 -2.81 -2.74 -44.87
N PHE A 139 -3.56 -2.75 -43.79
CA PHE A 139 -3.86 -3.94 -42.98
C PHE A 139 -5.22 -3.79 -42.27
N TYR A 140 -5.76 -4.92 -41.87
CA TYR A 140 -6.88 -5.03 -40.97
C TYR A 140 -6.39 -5.61 -39.65
N ILE A 141 -6.83 -5.03 -38.55
CA ILE A 141 -6.53 -5.50 -37.19
C ILE A 141 -7.82 -5.67 -36.41
N ASP A 142 -7.90 -6.71 -35.61
CA ASP A 142 -8.99 -7.07 -34.74
C ASP A 142 -8.42 -7.42 -33.34
N TRP A 143 -9.09 -6.98 -32.29
CA TRP A 143 -8.71 -7.25 -30.90
C TRP A 143 -9.92 -7.56 -30.04
N ALA A 144 -9.70 -8.26 -28.91
CA ALA A 144 -10.76 -8.59 -27.97
C ALA A 144 -11.33 -7.32 -27.30
N GLN A 145 -12.63 -7.09 -27.41
CA GLN A 145 -13.30 -6.04 -26.66
C GLN A 145 -13.18 -6.30 -25.17
N LYS A 146 -12.82 -5.27 -24.39
CA LYS A 146 -12.78 -5.32 -22.91
C LYS A 146 -13.85 -4.41 -22.34
N GLY A 147 -14.76 -4.97 -21.56
CA GLY A 147 -15.89 -4.26 -20.98
C GLY A 147 -15.52 -3.08 -20.06
N SER A 148 -14.26 -2.99 -19.63
CA SER A 148 -13.73 -1.88 -18.83
C SER A 148 -13.09 -0.76 -19.66
N ALA A 149 -12.97 -0.93 -20.97
CA ALA A 149 -12.38 0.06 -21.86
C ALA A 149 -13.46 1.04 -22.35
N THR A 150 -13.12 2.32 -22.44
CA THR A 150 -13.94 3.36 -23.06
C THR A 150 -13.50 3.71 -24.47
N GLY A 151 -12.32 3.23 -24.87
CA GLY A 151 -11.72 3.42 -26.19
C GLY A 151 -10.42 2.63 -26.32
N TYR A 152 -9.77 2.78 -27.47
CA TYR A 152 -8.53 2.09 -27.79
C TYR A 152 -7.56 3.01 -28.53
N ASP A 153 -6.28 2.87 -28.24
CA ASP A 153 -5.20 3.43 -29.04
C ASP A 153 -4.56 2.31 -29.86
N VAL A 154 -4.46 2.51 -31.16
CA VAL A 154 -3.77 1.60 -32.09
C VAL A 154 -2.57 2.32 -32.67
N GLU A 155 -1.39 1.74 -32.49
CA GLU A 155 -0.16 2.25 -33.07
C GLU A 155 0.39 1.26 -34.07
N TYR A 156 0.98 1.79 -35.16
CA TYR A 156 1.69 1.00 -36.16
C TYR A 156 2.93 1.74 -36.69
N SER A 157 3.95 0.98 -37.00
CA SER A 157 5.23 1.50 -37.51
C SER A 157 5.86 0.51 -38.48
N VAL A 158 6.71 0.99 -39.39
CA VAL A 158 7.61 0.17 -40.19
C VAL A 158 8.82 -0.31 -39.38
N ASN A 159 9.07 0.28 -38.25
CA ASN A 159 10.17 -0.06 -37.35
C ASN A 159 9.72 -0.99 -36.23
N ALA A 160 10.41 -2.13 -36.06
CA ALA A 160 10.06 -3.10 -34.99
C ALA A 160 10.12 -2.55 -33.56
N ASN A 161 10.93 -1.51 -33.31
CA ASN A 161 11.02 -0.80 -32.07
C ASN A 161 9.95 0.30 -31.89
N MET A 162 9.00 0.36 -32.82
CA MET A 162 7.89 1.34 -32.83
C MET A 162 8.35 2.80 -32.97
N SER A 163 9.60 3.08 -33.36
CA SER A 163 10.04 4.45 -33.63
C SER A 163 9.29 5.02 -34.84
N GLY A 164 8.86 6.28 -34.75
CA GLY A 164 8.04 6.93 -35.77
C GLY A 164 6.63 6.33 -35.94
N ALA A 165 6.09 5.73 -34.90
CA ALA A 165 4.76 5.13 -34.94
C ALA A 165 3.66 6.17 -35.24
N VAL A 166 2.68 5.74 -36.02
CA VAL A 166 1.43 6.47 -36.26
C VAL A 166 0.39 5.96 -35.27
N SER A 167 -0.21 6.87 -34.51
CA SER A 167 -1.27 6.57 -33.55
C SER A 167 -2.65 6.83 -34.14
N LYS A 168 -3.60 5.94 -33.84
CA LYS A 168 -5.04 6.10 -34.07
C LYS A 168 -5.78 5.98 -32.75
N HIS A 169 -6.41 7.07 -32.31
CA HIS A 169 -7.23 7.12 -31.12
C HIS A 169 -8.69 6.84 -31.44
N LEU A 170 -9.27 5.81 -30.84
CA LEU A 170 -10.65 5.37 -31.01
C LEU A 170 -11.42 5.63 -29.71
N THR A 171 -12.30 6.63 -29.70
CA THR A 171 -12.99 7.13 -28.51
C THR A 171 -14.18 6.28 -28.07
N ALA A 172 -14.54 5.26 -28.84
CA ALA A 172 -15.62 4.36 -28.50
C ALA A 172 -15.09 2.98 -28.14
N ASN A 173 -15.78 2.28 -27.22
CA ASN A 173 -15.52 0.88 -26.90
C ASN A 173 -15.83 -0.06 -28.09
N LYS A 174 -16.51 0.43 -29.12
CA LYS A 174 -16.71 -0.17 -30.44
C LYS A 174 -16.28 0.85 -31.48
N PRO A 175 -15.58 0.45 -32.53
CA PRO A 175 -15.28 -0.89 -32.96
C PRO A 175 -14.08 -1.52 -32.21
N ASP A 176 -14.05 -2.86 -32.20
CA ASP A 176 -12.93 -3.72 -31.79
C ASP A 176 -12.02 -4.06 -32.99
N THR A 177 -12.20 -3.34 -34.08
CA THR A 177 -11.47 -3.53 -35.34
C THR A 177 -11.05 -2.20 -35.94
N LEU A 178 -9.98 -2.20 -36.72
CA LEU A 178 -9.51 -1.07 -37.51
C LEU A 178 -8.97 -1.56 -38.86
N THR A 179 -9.36 -0.88 -39.94
CA THR A 179 -8.70 -1.01 -41.24
C THR A 179 -7.84 0.22 -41.49
N VAL A 180 -6.55 0.02 -41.70
CA VAL A 180 -5.61 1.04 -42.11
C VAL A 180 -5.38 0.87 -43.60
N SER A 181 -5.49 1.95 -44.37
CA SER A 181 -5.29 1.97 -45.83
C SER A 181 -4.44 3.16 -46.27
N GLY A 182 -3.98 3.14 -47.52
CA GLY A 182 -3.21 4.26 -48.08
C GLY A 182 -1.76 4.33 -47.58
N LEU A 183 -1.23 3.24 -47.04
CA LEU A 183 0.18 3.16 -46.70
C LEU A 183 1.05 3.19 -47.97
N SER A 184 2.19 3.88 -47.89
CA SER A 184 3.18 3.85 -49.00
C SER A 184 3.62 2.41 -49.21
N GLY A 185 3.46 1.91 -50.43
CA GLY A 185 4.11 0.66 -50.83
C GLY A 185 5.63 0.80 -50.74
N ASP A 186 6.31 -0.33 -50.64
CA ASP A 186 7.77 -0.40 -50.53
C ASP A 186 8.50 0.60 -51.44
N LYS A 187 9.42 1.38 -50.80
CA LYS A 187 10.56 1.93 -51.52
C LYS A 187 11.69 0.94 -51.38
#